data_1da2069508294b485175e6f163198f72
#
_entry.id   1da2069508294b485175e6f163198f72
#
_cell.length_a   1.000
_cell.length_b   1.000
_cell.length_c   1.000
_cell.angle_alpha   90.00
_cell.angle_beta   90.00
_cell.angle_gamma   90.00
#
_symmetry.space_group_name_H-M   'P 1'
#
loop_
_entity.id
_entity.type
_entity.pdbx_description
1 polymer ?
#
loop_
_entity_poly.entity_id
_entity_poly.type
_entity_poly.pdbx_seq_one_letter_code
_entity_poly.pdbx_strand_id
1 'polypeptide(L)'
;MPEAGFIDQTLGNPYLLLFLLLGAGMALGKITVKGINLGTSGVLFLALAAGHFGYKVPDSSGTIGLLLFAYCVGVGAGNRFFSSLKKEGLSLLKLSVVVVVIGTLTTYLVAWMFSIPFDLAGGLFAGAMTSTPALAAATEALSVSEQSNLVVGYGIAYPFGVIAVVLFVQLLPRILKVDLSAFGGSDNEQKDDMVRNALVEVKNPNLVGKRIAESGLDAFESCTVSRVQKGSQLVPHQYEDHFELGQKLYLVGRNRELRIAIDYVGEECEDSLLRDAERERRLLLVTSKEVTGHTLKEINPLREHGVIVTRVRRLDYEFAAGGNTQIENGDQITVVGPPDRLQQFSELVGHRPNTIGETDIISLSIGLALGILLGMVPFALPGSSAITLGLAGGPLMVGLILGHFGKVGKITGFIPRPTRLLLQEFGLALFLASAGIKGGANIVETLMTQGWTLLAAGVLIVVLPLILAYILCRKFLKLNLLQTLGGTCGAMTSTPALGVISSKTESPVPVISYATAYPAALILMTIFAKMIVSTP
;
A
#
# COMPACT_ATOMS: atom_id res chain seq x y z
N MET A 1 15.79 16.19 -49.05
CA MET A 1 15.23 16.08 -47.68
C MET A 1 16.28 16.68 -46.77
N PRO A 2 16.00 17.69 -45.96
CA PRO A 2 16.99 18.17 -44.99
C PRO A 2 17.30 17.02 -44.06
N GLU A 3 18.59 16.80 -43.79
CA GLU A 3 19.05 15.81 -42.81
C GLU A 3 18.32 16.09 -41.50
N ALA A 4 17.52 15.09 -41.03
CA ALA A 4 16.91 15.16 -39.72
C ALA A 4 18.02 15.41 -38.71
N GLY A 5 17.94 16.50 -37.95
CA GLY A 5 18.99 16.88 -37.01
C GLY A 5 19.22 15.73 -36.03
N PHE A 6 20.42 15.64 -35.45
CA PHE A 6 20.79 14.59 -34.48
C PHE A 6 19.72 14.37 -33.43
N ILE A 7 18.99 15.40 -33.02
CA ILE A 7 17.87 15.34 -32.07
C ILE A 7 16.71 14.51 -32.63
N ASP A 8 16.30 14.73 -33.89
CA ASP A 8 15.19 14.00 -34.51
C ASP A 8 15.54 12.53 -34.75
N GLN A 9 16.77 12.21 -35.12
CA GLN A 9 17.24 10.84 -35.24
C GLN A 9 17.27 10.13 -33.86
N THR A 10 17.67 10.84 -32.81
CA THR A 10 17.79 10.30 -31.44
C THR A 10 16.40 10.09 -30.83
N LEU A 11 15.53 11.08 -30.87
CA LEU A 11 14.16 10.98 -30.33
C LEU A 11 13.24 10.13 -31.22
N GLY A 12 13.61 9.92 -32.49
CA GLY A 12 12.92 9.02 -33.41
C GLY A 12 13.07 7.51 -33.04
N ASN A 13 14.05 7.16 -32.19
CA ASN A 13 14.15 5.80 -31.69
C ASN A 13 13.10 5.54 -30.58
N PRO A 14 12.12 4.65 -30.83
CA PRO A 14 10.99 4.45 -29.87
C PRO A 14 11.43 3.96 -28.50
N TYR A 15 12.49 3.16 -28.41
CA TYR A 15 12.98 2.64 -27.14
C TYR A 15 13.75 3.68 -26.34
N LEU A 16 14.60 4.46 -27.02
CA LEU A 16 15.32 5.55 -26.37
C LEU A 16 14.34 6.60 -25.83
N LEU A 17 13.37 7.00 -26.68
CA LEU A 17 12.32 7.93 -26.28
C LEU A 17 11.54 7.40 -25.07
N LEU A 18 11.17 6.12 -25.06
CA LEU A 18 10.46 5.49 -23.93
C LEU A 18 11.24 5.70 -22.63
N PHE A 19 12.52 5.35 -22.57
CA PHE A 19 13.31 5.48 -21.34
C PHE A 19 13.58 6.95 -20.97
N LEU A 20 13.72 7.85 -21.94
CA LEU A 20 13.80 9.29 -21.67
C LEU A 20 12.51 9.82 -21.05
N LEU A 21 11.34 9.42 -21.56
CA LEU A 21 10.04 9.79 -20.99
C LEU A 21 9.86 9.24 -19.56
N LEU A 22 10.28 8.00 -19.31
CA LEU A 22 10.25 7.42 -17.97
C LEU A 22 11.14 8.22 -17.01
N GLY A 23 12.42 8.43 -17.37
CA GLY A 23 13.39 9.12 -16.51
C GLY A 23 13.01 10.57 -16.25
N ALA A 24 12.78 11.35 -17.31
CA ALA A 24 12.43 12.76 -17.20
C ALA A 24 11.03 12.96 -16.59
N GLY A 25 10.07 12.08 -16.92
CA GLY A 25 8.72 12.11 -16.35
C GLY A 25 8.69 11.81 -14.86
N MET A 26 9.46 10.82 -14.40
CA MET A 26 9.62 10.54 -12.97
C MET A 26 10.33 11.70 -12.25
N ALA A 27 11.33 12.33 -12.88
CA ALA A 27 11.98 13.51 -12.32
C ALA A 27 11.00 14.70 -12.19
N LEU A 28 10.20 14.97 -13.24
CA LEU A 28 9.12 15.95 -13.19
C LEU A 28 8.10 15.63 -12.08
N GLY A 29 7.73 14.36 -11.96
CA GLY A 29 6.79 13.89 -10.95
C GLY A 29 7.27 14.08 -9.51
N LYS A 30 8.58 14.10 -9.27
CA LYS A 30 9.19 14.35 -7.94
C LYS A 30 9.22 15.82 -7.54
N ILE A 31 9.00 16.76 -8.47
CA ILE A 31 8.95 18.18 -8.16
C ILE A 31 7.77 18.43 -7.24
N THR A 32 8.06 18.93 -6.04
CA THR A 32 7.05 19.20 -5.01
C THR A 32 6.75 20.70 -4.96
N VAL A 33 5.51 21.06 -5.23
CA VAL A 33 5.03 22.45 -5.11
C VAL A 33 4.03 22.52 -3.97
N LYS A 34 4.37 23.27 -2.91
CA LYS A 34 3.53 23.41 -1.70
C LYS A 34 3.09 22.06 -1.08
N GLY A 35 3.97 21.05 -1.12
CA GLY A 35 3.69 19.72 -0.56
C GLY A 35 2.92 18.78 -1.49
N ILE A 36 2.63 19.18 -2.73
CA ILE A 36 1.95 18.35 -3.74
C ILE A 36 2.96 18.00 -4.84
N ASN A 37 2.99 16.74 -5.26
CA ASN A 37 3.74 16.27 -6.41
C ASN A 37 2.84 15.43 -7.34
N LEU A 38 3.29 15.29 -8.59
CA LEU A 38 2.54 14.51 -9.60
C LEU A 38 2.87 13.02 -9.56
N GLY A 39 3.93 12.62 -8.86
CA GLY A 39 4.38 11.23 -8.82
C GLY A 39 4.63 10.66 -10.22
N THR A 40 4.30 9.40 -10.44
CA THR A 40 4.47 8.73 -11.74
C THR A 40 3.66 9.37 -12.87
N SER A 41 2.62 10.17 -12.55
CA SER A 41 1.84 10.89 -13.58
C SER A 41 2.65 11.96 -14.34
N GLY A 42 3.80 12.38 -13.82
CA GLY A 42 4.75 13.23 -14.57
C GLY A 42 5.15 12.62 -15.93
N VAL A 43 5.21 11.28 -16.01
CA VAL A 43 5.47 10.54 -17.25
C VAL A 43 4.36 10.79 -18.28
N LEU A 44 3.09 10.78 -17.84
CA LEU A 44 1.95 11.03 -18.72
C LEU A 44 2.04 12.40 -19.38
N PHE A 45 2.36 13.45 -18.61
CA PHE A 45 2.40 14.82 -19.15
C PHE A 45 3.50 15.01 -20.17
N LEU A 46 4.70 14.45 -19.93
CA LEU A 46 5.77 14.50 -20.94
C LEU A 46 5.43 13.63 -22.17
N ALA A 47 4.77 12.49 -21.97
CA ALA A 47 4.34 11.64 -23.07
C ALA A 47 3.23 12.30 -23.91
N LEU A 48 2.28 13.01 -23.28
CA LEU A 48 1.28 13.84 -23.99
C LEU A 48 1.97 14.91 -24.88
N ALA A 49 2.97 15.59 -24.35
CA ALA A 49 3.73 16.58 -25.13
C ALA A 49 4.47 15.90 -26.29
N ALA A 50 5.18 14.80 -26.05
CA ALA A 50 5.89 14.07 -27.10
C ALA A 50 4.93 13.53 -28.18
N GLY A 51 3.76 13.01 -27.79
CA GLY A 51 2.72 12.55 -28.69
C GLY A 51 2.14 13.66 -29.57
N HIS A 52 2.00 14.88 -29.01
CA HIS A 52 1.59 16.06 -29.79
C HIS A 52 2.56 16.38 -30.91
N PHE A 53 3.87 16.19 -30.69
CA PHE A 53 4.89 16.36 -31.74
C PHE A 53 5.03 15.15 -32.68
N GLY A 54 4.17 14.13 -32.54
CA GLY A 54 4.12 12.97 -33.45
C GLY A 54 5.13 11.86 -33.12
N TYR A 55 5.83 11.94 -32.00
CA TYR A 55 6.73 10.88 -31.55
C TYR A 55 5.98 9.62 -31.15
N LYS A 56 6.66 8.46 -31.19
CA LYS A 56 6.05 7.14 -30.93
C LYS A 56 6.92 6.32 -29.98
N VAL A 57 6.28 5.50 -29.14
CA VAL A 57 6.92 4.48 -28.31
C VAL A 57 6.45 3.09 -28.74
N PRO A 58 7.14 1.99 -28.35
CA PRO A 58 6.70 0.64 -28.71
C PRO A 58 5.29 0.35 -28.16
N ASP A 59 4.35 -0.08 -29.00
CA ASP A 59 2.95 -0.31 -28.61
C ASP A 59 2.79 -1.36 -27.50
N SER A 60 3.62 -2.41 -27.51
CA SER A 60 3.60 -3.47 -26.50
C SER A 60 4.05 -3.00 -25.10
N SER A 61 4.79 -1.89 -25.00
CA SER A 61 5.28 -1.39 -23.71
C SER A 61 4.16 -1.01 -22.75
N GLY A 62 3.11 -0.38 -23.27
CA GLY A 62 1.93 -0.02 -22.49
C GLY A 62 1.18 -1.23 -21.96
N THR A 63 1.00 -2.26 -22.78
CA THR A 63 0.32 -3.50 -22.39
C THR A 63 1.09 -4.26 -21.32
N ILE A 64 2.40 -4.45 -21.50
CA ILE A 64 3.26 -5.10 -20.49
C ILE A 64 3.23 -4.30 -19.19
N GLY A 65 3.33 -2.98 -19.29
CA GLY A 65 3.26 -2.08 -18.15
C GLY A 65 1.95 -2.23 -17.38
N LEU A 66 0.82 -2.26 -18.09
CA LEU A 66 -0.50 -2.43 -17.51
C LEU A 66 -0.65 -3.76 -16.74
N LEU A 67 -0.21 -4.86 -17.35
CA LEU A 67 -0.27 -6.20 -16.75
C LEU A 67 0.53 -6.25 -15.43
N LEU A 68 1.77 -5.79 -15.44
CA LEU A 68 2.64 -5.73 -14.26
C LEU A 68 2.04 -4.84 -13.17
N PHE A 69 1.59 -3.65 -13.54
CA PHE A 69 0.97 -2.70 -12.62
C PHE A 69 -0.27 -3.29 -11.95
N ALA A 70 -1.24 -3.77 -12.74
CA ALA A 70 -2.50 -4.30 -12.22
C ALA A 70 -2.30 -5.51 -11.31
N TYR A 71 -1.44 -6.45 -11.69
CA TYR A 71 -1.13 -7.63 -10.89
C TYR A 71 -0.46 -7.27 -9.56
N CYS A 72 0.56 -6.40 -9.60
CA CYS A 72 1.28 -5.98 -8.38
C CYS A 72 0.39 -5.19 -7.43
N VAL A 73 -0.51 -4.36 -7.95
CA VAL A 73 -1.55 -3.68 -7.15
C VAL A 73 -2.47 -4.69 -6.50
N GLY A 74 -2.94 -5.70 -7.25
CA GLY A 74 -3.79 -6.77 -6.75
C GLY A 74 -3.12 -7.55 -5.60
N VAL A 75 -1.89 -8.02 -5.81
CA VAL A 75 -1.10 -8.72 -4.76
C VAL A 75 -0.95 -7.85 -3.51
N GLY A 76 -0.68 -6.55 -3.69
CA GLY A 76 -0.54 -5.63 -2.57
C GLY A 76 -1.81 -5.36 -1.78
N ALA A 77 -2.96 -5.42 -2.44
CA ALA A 77 -4.27 -5.16 -1.84
C ALA A 77 -4.91 -6.42 -1.23
N GLY A 78 -4.49 -7.64 -1.64
CA GLY A 78 -5.18 -8.89 -1.36
C GLY A 78 -5.42 -9.17 0.12
N ASN A 79 -4.38 -9.09 0.94
CA ASN A 79 -4.48 -9.36 2.38
C ASN A 79 -5.46 -8.41 3.09
N ARG A 80 -5.51 -7.14 2.67
CA ARG A 80 -6.36 -6.11 3.29
C ARG A 80 -7.80 -6.18 2.83
N PHE A 81 -8.03 -6.51 1.56
CA PHE A 81 -9.37 -6.58 0.99
C PHE A 81 -10.28 -7.55 1.75
N PHE A 82 -9.83 -8.79 1.96
CA PHE A 82 -10.63 -9.80 2.64
C PHE A 82 -10.71 -9.57 4.16
N SER A 83 -9.68 -9.04 4.80
CA SER A 83 -9.72 -8.67 6.22
C SER A 83 -10.68 -7.49 6.48
N SER A 84 -10.83 -6.58 5.51
CA SER A 84 -11.75 -5.44 5.56
C SER A 84 -13.23 -5.84 5.53
N LEU A 85 -13.55 -7.07 5.14
CA LEU A 85 -14.93 -7.58 5.18
C LEU A 85 -15.42 -7.89 6.61
N LYS A 86 -14.55 -7.85 7.62
CA LYS A 86 -14.94 -7.96 9.04
C LYS A 86 -15.68 -6.69 9.49
N LYS A 87 -16.47 -6.80 10.60
CA LYS A 87 -17.43 -5.77 11.06
C LYS A 87 -16.89 -4.32 11.09
N GLU A 88 -15.66 -4.10 11.49
CA GLU A 88 -15.06 -2.75 11.59
C GLU A 88 -14.74 -2.11 10.23
N GLY A 89 -14.41 -2.92 9.22
CA GLY A 89 -14.13 -2.47 7.85
C GLY A 89 -15.38 -2.16 7.03
N LEU A 90 -16.55 -2.68 7.42
CA LEU A 90 -17.77 -2.55 6.61
C LEU A 90 -18.21 -1.10 6.39
N SER A 91 -18.02 -0.21 7.37
CA SER A 91 -18.32 1.22 7.22
C SER A 91 -17.43 1.89 6.19
N LEU A 92 -16.14 1.54 6.14
CA LEU A 92 -15.19 2.06 5.16
C LEU A 92 -15.42 1.48 3.75
N LEU A 93 -15.86 0.22 3.66
CA LEU A 93 -16.31 -0.37 2.39
C LEU A 93 -17.55 0.34 1.86
N LYS A 94 -18.55 0.59 2.71
CA LYS A 94 -19.74 1.38 2.33
C LYS A 94 -19.36 2.78 1.86
N LEU A 95 -18.40 3.43 2.52
CA LEU A 95 -17.88 4.72 2.09
C LEU A 95 -17.33 4.64 0.66
N SER A 96 -16.49 3.63 0.36
CA SER A 96 -15.93 3.45 -0.98
C SER A 96 -17.01 3.26 -2.04
N VAL A 97 -18.02 2.41 -1.77
CA VAL A 97 -19.16 2.20 -2.69
C VAL A 97 -19.86 3.53 -2.97
N VAL A 98 -20.19 4.29 -1.93
CA VAL A 98 -20.94 5.55 -2.09
C VAL A 98 -20.11 6.60 -2.82
N VAL A 99 -18.83 6.76 -2.51
CA VAL A 99 -17.95 7.72 -3.19
C VAL A 99 -17.86 7.40 -4.68
N VAL A 100 -17.64 6.13 -5.03
CA VAL A 100 -17.52 5.72 -6.45
C VAL A 100 -18.86 5.87 -7.18
N VAL A 101 -19.98 5.47 -6.57
CA VAL A 101 -21.31 5.62 -7.16
C VAL A 101 -21.64 7.10 -7.38
N ILE A 102 -21.40 7.96 -6.38
CA ILE A 102 -21.64 9.40 -6.53
C ILE A 102 -20.74 9.98 -7.63
N GLY A 103 -19.46 9.62 -7.66
CA GLY A 103 -18.54 10.05 -8.71
C GLY A 103 -19.02 9.65 -10.10
N THR A 104 -19.51 8.43 -10.25
CA THR A 104 -20.08 7.91 -11.50
C THR A 104 -21.35 8.68 -11.90
N LEU A 105 -22.29 8.83 -10.98
CA LEU A 105 -23.52 9.58 -11.24
C LEU A 105 -23.26 11.05 -11.58
N THR A 106 -22.29 11.66 -10.89
CA THR A 106 -21.84 13.03 -11.21
C THR A 106 -21.23 13.08 -12.60
N THR A 107 -20.46 12.07 -13.01
CA THR A 107 -19.88 12.00 -14.35
C THR A 107 -20.95 11.91 -15.42
N TYR A 108 -21.97 11.06 -15.26
CA TYR A 108 -23.11 10.99 -16.18
C TYR A 108 -23.88 12.30 -16.25
N LEU A 109 -24.15 12.92 -15.09
CA LEU A 109 -24.84 14.21 -15.03
C LEU A 109 -24.08 15.30 -15.77
N VAL A 110 -22.79 15.39 -15.54
CA VAL A 110 -21.90 16.40 -16.14
C VAL A 110 -21.73 16.14 -17.64
N ALA A 111 -21.59 14.87 -18.06
CA ALA A 111 -21.52 14.51 -19.46
C ALA A 111 -22.79 14.91 -20.21
N TRP A 112 -23.96 14.65 -19.61
CA TRP A 112 -25.24 15.08 -20.16
C TRP A 112 -25.40 16.60 -20.19
N MET A 113 -25.06 17.30 -19.10
CA MET A 113 -25.23 18.75 -18.96
C MET A 113 -24.34 19.55 -19.92
N PHE A 114 -23.11 19.07 -20.16
CA PHE A 114 -22.13 19.75 -21.00
C PHE A 114 -21.93 19.09 -22.39
N SER A 115 -22.75 18.08 -22.71
CA SER A 115 -22.64 17.31 -23.96
C SER A 115 -21.23 16.75 -24.22
N ILE A 116 -20.59 16.21 -23.15
CA ILE A 116 -19.25 15.64 -23.22
C ILE A 116 -19.38 14.18 -23.68
N PRO A 117 -18.63 13.74 -24.72
CA PRO A 117 -18.59 12.35 -25.14
C PRO A 117 -18.17 11.40 -24.00
N PHE A 118 -18.73 10.20 -23.95
CA PHE A 118 -18.49 9.26 -22.83
C PHE A 118 -17.06 8.72 -22.75
N ASP A 119 -16.32 8.65 -23.85
CA ASP A 119 -14.90 8.35 -23.88
C ASP A 119 -14.09 9.41 -23.10
N LEU A 120 -14.35 10.69 -23.37
CA LEU A 120 -13.74 11.83 -22.68
C LEU A 120 -14.21 11.91 -21.21
N ALA A 121 -15.52 11.69 -20.96
CA ALA A 121 -16.10 11.67 -19.62
C ALA A 121 -15.52 10.57 -18.73
N GLY A 122 -15.27 9.38 -19.28
CA GLY A 122 -14.56 8.28 -18.59
C GLY A 122 -13.14 8.68 -18.17
N GLY A 123 -12.45 9.44 -19.03
CA GLY A 123 -11.15 10.03 -18.69
C GLY A 123 -11.24 11.04 -17.54
N LEU A 124 -12.23 11.95 -17.60
CA LEU A 124 -12.48 12.91 -16.52
C LEU A 124 -12.80 12.20 -15.20
N PHE A 125 -13.62 11.14 -15.23
CA PHE A 125 -13.92 10.32 -14.06
C PHE A 125 -12.64 9.71 -13.46
N ALA A 126 -11.87 8.98 -14.27
CA ALA A 126 -10.65 8.32 -13.82
C ALA A 126 -9.62 9.32 -13.27
N GLY A 127 -9.48 10.49 -13.91
CA GLY A 127 -8.59 11.57 -13.48
C GLY A 127 -9.06 12.25 -12.19
N ALA A 128 -10.31 12.67 -12.12
CA ALA A 128 -10.90 13.31 -10.95
C ALA A 128 -10.88 12.41 -9.70
N MET A 129 -11.13 11.11 -9.89
CA MET A 129 -11.06 10.09 -8.84
C MET A 129 -9.62 9.61 -8.55
N THR A 130 -8.62 10.18 -9.22
CA THR A 130 -7.18 9.86 -9.11
C THR A 130 -6.85 8.38 -9.33
N SER A 131 -7.66 7.66 -10.14
CA SER A 131 -7.58 6.22 -10.35
C SER A 131 -6.97 5.84 -11.69
N THR A 132 -5.67 5.54 -11.70
CA THR A 132 -5.00 5.01 -12.90
C THR A 132 -5.49 3.61 -13.30
N PRO A 133 -5.87 2.69 -12.38
CA PRO A 133 -6.51 1.43 -12.77
C PRO A 133 -7.85 1.62 -13.50
N ALA A 134 -8.61 2.65 -13.14
CA ALA A 134 -9.84 3.02 -13.84
C ALA A 134 -9.55 3.48 -15.28
N LEU A 135 -8.53 4.33 -15.47
CA LEU A 135 -8.05 4.73 -16.79
C LEU A 135 -7.68 3.51 -17.63
N ALA A 136 -6.87 2.61 -17.06
CA ALA A 136 -6.42 1.41 -17.73
C ALA A 136 -7.57 0.51 -18.20
N ALA A 137 -8.54 0.28 -17.34
CA ALA A 137 -9.72 -0.53 -17.65
C ALA A 137 -10.62 0.12 -18.73
N ALA A 138 -10.80 1.44 -18.67
CA ALA A 138 -11.55 2.19 -19.67
C ALA A 138 -10.84 2.17 -21.04
N THR A 139 -9.50 2.27 -21.06
CA THR A 139 -8.71 2.20 -22.30
C THR A 139 -8.95 0.90 -23.07
N GLU A 140 -9.10 -0.23 -22.38
CA GLU A 140 -9.34 -1.53 -23.02
C GLU A 140 -10.74 -1.66 -23.67
N ALA A 141 -11.71 -0.89 -23.19
CA ALA A 141 -13.08 -0.94 -23.70
C ALA A 141 -13.30 -0.07 -24.94
N LEU A 142 -12.30 0.73 -25.33
CA LEU A 142 -12.40 1.74 -26.37
C LEU A 142 -11.55 1.39 -27.60
N SER A 143 -11.99 1.84 -28.78
CA SER A 143 -11.19 1.82 -30.00
C SER A 143 -9.97 2.74 -29.89
N VAL A 144 -8.95 2.53 -30.73
CA VAL A 144 -7.69 3.30 -30.67
C VAL A 144 -7.92 4.82 -30.80
N SER A 145 -8.90 5.24 -31.60
CA SER A 145 -9.26 6.65 -31.77
C SER A 145 -9.87 7.28 -30.51
N GLU A 146 -10.74 6.52 -29.82
CA GLU A 146 -11.40 6.98 -28.58
C GLU A 146 -10.47 6.97 -27.38
N GLN A 147 -9.43 6.10 -27.37
CA GLN A 147 -8.41 6.09 -26.32
C GLN A 147 -7.71 7.45 -26.17
N SER A 148 -7.54 8.20 -27.26
CA SER A 148 -6.95 9.54 -27.22
C SER A 148 -7.79 10.50 -26.35
N ASN A 149 -9.11 10.56 -26.56
CA ASN A 149 -10.01 11.42 -25.80
C ASN A 149 -10.03 11.03 -24.31
N LEU A 150 -10.09 9.73 -24.02
CA LEU A 150 -10.03 9.20 -22.65
C LEU A 150 -8.78 9.71 -21.90
N VAL A 151 -7.61 9.62 -22.54
CA VAL A 151 -6.33 10.00 -21.92
C VAL A 151 -6.23 11.52 -21.74
N VAL A 152 -6.74 12.30 -22.70
CA VAL A 152 -6.84 13.76 -22.57
C VAL A 152 -7.74 14.14 -21.39
N GLY A 153 -8.92 13.55 -21.27
CA GLY A 153 -9.82 13.76 -20.13
C GLY A 153 -9.15 13.46 -18.79
N TYR A 154 -8.43 12.33 -18.71
CA TYR A 154 -7.65 11.97 -17.53
C TYR A 154 -6.56 13.00 -17.22
N GLY A 155 -5.77 13.39 -18.20
CA GLY A 155 -4.67 14.36 -18.05
C GLY A 155 -5.17 15.71 -17.55
N ILE A 156 -6.34 16.17 -18.02
CA ILE A 156 -6.95 17.43 -17.58
C ILE A 156 -7.45 17.30 -16.12
N ALA A 157 -8.19 16.24 -15.79
CA ALA A 157 -8.85 16.12 -14.49
C ALA A 157 -7.91 15.69 -13.35
N TYR A 158 -6.87 14.91 -13.63
CA TYR A 158 -6.01 14.31 -12.60
C TYR A 158 -5.32 15.33 -11.67
N PRO A 159 -4.69 16.42 -12.16
CA PRO A 159 -4.06 17.41 -11.27
C PRO A 159 -5.09 18.04 -10.32
N PHE A 160 -6.28 18.34 -10.83
CA PHE A 160 -7.36 18.91 -10.01
C PHE A 160 -7.90 17.91 -9.02
N GLY A 161 -7.99 16.63 -9.38
CA GLY A 161 -8.34 15.54 -8.48
C GLY A 161 -7.39 15.47 -7.29
N VAL A 162 -6.07 15.43 -7.55
CA VAL A 162 -5.04 15.41 -6.49
C VAL A 162 -5.12 16.66 -5.61
N ILE A 163 -5.20 17.85 -6.22
CA ILE A 163 -5.28 19.12 -5.50
C ILE A 163 -6.53 19.17 -4.62
N ALA A 164 -7.70 18.80 -5.16
CA ALA A 164 -8.96 18.85 -4.44
C ALA A 164 -8.98 17.91 -3.22
N VAL A 165 -8.49 16.67 -3.36
CA VAL A 165 -8.42 15.73 -2.23
C VAL A 165 -7.41 16.23 -1.19
N VAL A 166 -6.24 16.75 -1.59
CA VAL A 166 -5.26 17.34 -0.69
C VAL A 166 -5.83 18.55 0.04
N LEU A 167 -6.53 19.45 -0.65
CA LEU A 167 -7.19 20.59 -0.04
C LEU A 167 -8.30 20.15 0.92
N PHE A 168 -9.08 19.16 0.56
CA PHE A 168 -10.12 18.61 1.43
C PHE A 168 -9.54 18.14 2.76
N VAL A 169 -8.47 17.33 2.75
CA VAL A 169 -7.85 16.83 3.98
C VAL A 169 -7.13 17.90 4.79
N GLN A 170 -6.74 19.01 4.16
CA GLN A 170 -6.12 20.14 4.84
C GLN A 170 -7.13 21.13 5.42
N LEU A 171 -8.19 21.42 4.68
CA LEU A 171 -9.18 22.43 5.05
C LEU A 171 -10.23 21.91 6.01
N LEU A 172 -10.67 20.65 5.85
CA LEU A 172 -11.71 20.08 6.69
C LEU A 172 -11.40 20.15 8.19
N PRO A 173 -10.20 19.74 8.67
CA PRO A 173 -9.85 19.90 10.09
C PRO A 173 -9.85 21.36 10.54
N ARG A 174 -9.34 22.28 9.68
CA ARG A 174 -9.32 23.72 9.98
C ARG A 174 -10.71 24.32 10.10
N ILE A 175 -11.63 23.95 9.19
CA ILE A 175 -13.03 24.38 9.22
C ILE A 175 -13.74 23.86 10.48
N LEU A 176 -13.41 22.63 10.89
CA LEU A 176 -13.95 22.02 12.12
C LEU A 176 -13.26 22.51 13.39
N LYS A 177 -12.19 23.32 13.26
CA LYS A 177 -11.34 23.77 14.38
C LYS A 177 -10.78 22.63 15.21
N VAL A 178 -10.40 21.53 14.54
CA VAL A 178 -9.84 20.33 15.17
C VAL A 178 -8.35 20.26 14.83
N ASP A 179 -7.53 20.17 15.86
CA ASP A 179 -6.09 19.94 15.70
C ASP A 179 -5.84 18.42 15.53
N LEU A 180 -5.28 18.04 14.39
CA LEU A 180 -4.95 16.63 14.11
C LEU A 180 -3.76 16.14 14.93
N SER A 181 -2.87 17.01 15.38
CA SER A 181 -1.76 16.65 16.25
C SER A 181 -2.23 16.17 17.64
N ALA A 182 -3.40 16.64 18.08
CA ALA A 182 -4.00 16.21 19.34
C ALA A 182 -4.52 14.76 19.33
N PHE A 183 -4.65 14.14 18.14
CA PHE A 183 -5.00 12.72 18.00
C PHE A 183 -3.78 11.80 17.89
N GLY A 184 -2.58 12.35 17.76
CA GLY A 184 -1.34 11.67 18.09
C GLY A 184 -1.15 11.86 19.57
N GLY A 185 -0.97 10.78 20.30
CA GLY A 185 -0.63 10.87 21.73
C GLY A 185 0.49 11.90 21.95
N SER A 186 0.55 12.49 23.11
CA SER A 186 1.59 13.47 23.48
C SER A 186 2.96 12.97 23.01
N ASP A 187 3.91 13.87 22.71
CA ASP A 187 5.31 13.56 22.32
C ASP A 187 5.96 12.46 23.19
N ASN A 188 5.45 12.25 24.40
CA ASN A 188 5.81 11.16 25.29
C ASN A 188 5.21 9.80 24.88
N GLU A 189 3.96 9.71 24.37
CA GLU A 189 3.33 8.42 24.01
C GLU A 189 3.92 7.79 22.75
N GLN A 190 4.51 8.59 21.85
CA GLN A 190 5.13 8.07 20.64
C GLN A 190 6.56 7.62 20.82
N LYS A 191 7.33 8.35 21.61
CA LYS A 191 8.60 7.82 22.12
C LYS A 191 8.32 6.53 22.91
N ASP A 192 7.15 6.40 23.50
CA ASP A 192 6.73 5.23 24.26
C ASP A 192 6.26 4.06 23.38
N ASP A 193 5.77 4.29 22.16
CA ASP A 193 5.34 3.22 21.23
C ASP A 193 6.48 2.68 20.33
N MET A 194 7.62 3.38 20.26
CA MET A 194 8.78 2.90 19.53
C MET A 194 9.40 1.67 20.21
N VAL A 195 9.68 0.63 19.41
CA VAL A 195 10.41 -0.56 19.90
C VAL A 195 11.86 -0.17 20.18
N ARG A 196 12.24 -0.17 21.45
CA ARG A 196 13.58 0.10 21.94
C ARG A 196 14.21 -1.16 22.53
N ASN A 197 15.50 -1.18 22.58
CA ASN A 197 16.29 -2.21 23.25
C ASN A 197 17.06 -1.57 24.39
N ALA A 198 17.17 -2.26 25.52
CA ALA A 198 18.00 -1.85 26.64
C ALA A 198 18.82 -3.02 27.18
N LEU A 199 20.05 -2.74 27.58
CA LEU A 199 20.85 -3.66 28.38
C LEU A 199 20.66 -3.27 29.85
N VAL A 200 20.20 -4.22 30.68
CA VAL A 200 19.83 -3.97 32.07
C VAL A 200 20.59 -4.90 32.99
N GLU A 201 21.21 -4.34 34.01
CA GLU A 201 21.86 -5.08 35.08
C GLU A 201 20.83 -5.44 36.16
N VAL A 202 20.78 -6.71 36.54
CA VAL A 202 19.88 -7.20 37.60
C VAL A 202 20.33 -6.70 38.96
N LYS A 203 19.55 -5.81 39.58
CA LYS A 203 19.79 -5.27 40.93
C LYS A 203 18.69 -5.62 41.93
N ASN A 204 17.54 -6.10 41.45
CA ASN A 204 16.43 -6.46 42.31
C ASN A 204 16.66 -7.83 42.99
N PRO A 205 16.91 -7.88 44.31
CA PRO A 205 17.21 -9.12 45.01
C PRO A 205 16.01 -10.09 45.04
N ASN A 206 14.78 -9.58 44.88
CA ASN A 206 13.57 -10.40 44.89
C ASN A 206 13.40 -11.26 43.63
N LEU A 207 14.17 -11.00 42.60
CA LEU A 207 14.19 -11.77 41.37
C LEU A 207 15.22 -12.89 41.37
N VAL A 208 16.28 -12.75 42.14
CA VAL A 208 17.42 -13.68 42.15
C VAL A 208 16.94 -15.10 42.44
N GLY A 209 17.38 -16.06 41.63
CA GLY A 209 17.01 -17.48 41.70
C GLY A 209 15.64 -17.82 41.11
N LYS A 210 14.83 -16.85 40.71
CA LYS A 210 13.60 -17.14 39.96
C LYS A 210 13.89 -17.37 38.49
N ARG A 211 13.08 -18.19 37.83
CA ARG A 211 13.16 -18.31 36.36
C ARG A 211 12.77 -17.00 35.70
N ILE A 212 13.55 -16.59 34.70
CA ILE A 212 13.28 -15.37 33.94
C ILE A 212 11.93 -15.47 33.23
N ALA A 213 11.61 -16.65 32.65
CA ALA A 213 10.34 -16.90 31.97
C ALA A 213 9.10 -16.89 32.90
N GLU A 214 9.27 -17.01 34.22
CA GLU A 214 8.18 -17.03 35.21
C GLU A 214 8.18 -15.76 36.10
N SER A 215 9.00 -14.78 35.77
CA SER A 215 9.20 -13.57 36.60
C SER A 215 8.08 -12.55 36.55
N GLY A 216 7.06 -12.76 35.71
CA GLY A 216 6.01 -11.77 35.49
C GLY A 216 6.40 -10.65 34.50
N LEU A 217 7.59 -10.69 33.91
CA LEU A 217 7.97 -9.76 32.83
C LEU A 217 7.06 -9.91 31.60
N ASP A 218 6.51 -11.10 31.37
CA ASP A 218 5.50 -11.36 30.34
C ASP A 218 4.15 -10.66 30.61
N ALA A 219 3.92 -10.16 31.85
CA ALA A 219 2.74 -9.35 32.16
C ALA A 219 2.86 -7.92 31.60
N PHE A 220 4.05 -7.49 31.23
CA PHE A 220 4.25 -6.25 30.50
C PHE A 220 3.99 -6.52 29.00
N GLU A 221 2.82 -6.13 28.51
CA GLU A 221 2.21 -6.54 27.22
C GLU A 221 3.11 -6.39 25.97
N SER A 222 4.23 -5.72 26.05
CA SER A 222 5.10 -5.45 24.90
C SER A 222 6.58 -5.36 25.29
N CYS A 223 7.02 -6.18 26.24
CA CYS A 223 8.43 -6.29 26.64
C CYS A 223 8.83 -7.77 26.76
N THR A 224 10.03 -8.11 26.28
CA THR A 224 10.56 -9.47 26.36
C THR A 224 12.05 -9.47 26.61
N VAL A 225 12.55 -10.48 27.37
CA VAL A 225 13.99 -10.73 27.51
C VAL A 225 14.45 -11.52 26.31
N SER A 226 15.33 -10.95 25.50
CA SER A 226 15.82 -11.62 24.29
C SER A 226 17.15 -12.35 24.52
N ARG A 227 18.01 -11.82 25.38
CA ARG A 227 19.31 -12.40 25.70
C ARG A 227 19.64 -12.25 27.18
N VAL A 228 20.48 -13.15 27.65
CA VAL A 228 21.05 -13.15 29.02
C VAL A 228 22.57 -13.23 28.95
N GLN A 229 23.24 -12.62 29.90
CA GLN A 229 24.68 -12.74 30.04
C GLN A 229 25.07 -14.12 30.59
N LYS A 230 25.96 -14.83 29.86
CA LYS A 230 26.66 -16.04 30.36
C LYS A 230 28.16 -15.83 30.16
N GLY A 231 28.86 -15.64 31.26
CA GLY A 231 30.27 -15.23 31.20
C GLY A 231 30.46 -13.84 30.57
N SER A 232 31.28 -13.75 29.51
CA SER A 232 31.55 -12.50 28.78
C SER A 232 30.63 -12.24 27.58
N GLN A 233 29.64 -13.10 27.30
CA GLN A 233 28.79 -13.02 26.12
C GLN A 233 27.33 -12.89 26.45
N LEU A 234 26.59 -12.24 25.55
CA LEU A 234 25.11 -12.19 25.57
C LEU A 234 24.58 -13.29 24.65
N VAL A 235 23.97 -14.33 25.23
CA VAL A 235 23.39 -15.46 24.52
C VAL A 235 21.85 -15.40 24.53
N PRO A 236 21.15 -16.01 23.55
CA PRO A 236 19.70 -16.09 23.58
C PRO A 236 19.17 -16.67 24.88
N HIS A 237 18.14 -16.02 25.46
CA HIS A 237 17.47 -16.48 26.66
C HIS A 237 16.81 -17.85 26.42
N GLN A 238 16.97 -18.75 27.39
CA GLN A 238 16.34 -20.06 27.41
C GLN A 238 15.33 -20.18 28.55
N TYR A 239 14.36 -21.09 28.46
CA TYR A 239 13.30 -21.24 29.44
C TYR A 239 13.81 -21.52 30.86
N GLU A 240 14.92 -22.29 30.98
CA GLU A 240 15.53 -22.65 32.26
C GLU A 240 16.46 -21.59 32.88
N ASP A 241 16.65 -20.44 32.22
CA ASP A 241 17.52 -19.39 32.74
C ASP A 241 16.90 -18.71 33.97
N HIS A 242 17.74 -18.47 34.97
CA HIS A 242 17.38 -17.83 36.24
C HIS A 242 18.06 -16.48 36.35
N PHE A 243 17.47 -15.57 37.14
CA PHE A 243 18.09 -14.30 37.46
C PHE A 243 19.28 -14.51 38.40
N GLU A 244 20.40 -13.88 38.08
CA GLU A 244 21.57 -13.77 38.93
C GLU A 244 21.85 -12.29 39.24
N LEU A 245 22.27 -11.97 40.47
CA LEU A 245 22.57 -10.61 40.86
C LEU A 245 23.77 -10.08 40.04
N GLY A 246 23.65 -8.90 39.46
CA GLY A 246 24.68 -8.30 38.60
C GLY A 246 24.73 -8.87 37.17
N GLN A 247 23.88 -9.86 36.84
CA GLN A 247 23.74 -10.40 35.49
C GLN A 247 23.14 -9.34 34.56
N LYS A 248 23.60 -9.27 33.30
CA LYS A 248 23.06 -8.36 32.31
C LYS A 248 22.05 -9.07 31.40
N LEU A 249 20.91 -8.42 31.22
CA LEU A 249 19.80 -8.87 30.39
C LEU A 249 19.59 -7.90 29.25
N TYR A 250 19.30 -8.43 28.05
CA TYR A 250 18.95 -7.61 26.89
C TYR A 250 17.43 -7.65 26.67
N LEU A 251 16.78 -6.54 27.02
CA LEU A 251 15.34 -6.36 26.92
C LEU A 251 14.98 -5.72 25.57
N VAL A 252 13.84 -6.11 25.02
CA VAL A 252 13.22 -5.54 23.82
C VAL A 252 11.78 -5.23 24.15
N GLY A 253 11.37 -3.99 23.97
CA GLY A 253 10.01 -3.60 24.29
C GLY A 253 9.64 -2.22 23.77
N ARG A 254 8.37 -1.84 23.96
CA ARG A 254 7.97 -0.44 23.80
C ARG A 254 8.62 0.39 24.90
N ASN A 255 8.93 1.63 24.60
CA ASN A 255 9.69 2.49 25.50
C ASN A 255 9.05 2.62 26.90
N ARG A 256 7.72 2.70 26.99
CA ARG A 256 6.98 2.79 28.24
C ARG A 256 7.12 1.51 29.08
N GLU A 257 6.77 0.36 28.49
CA GLU A 257 6.85 -0.94 29.16
C GLU A 257 8.30 -1.32 29.46
N LEU A 258 9.22 -0.93 28.57
CA LEU A 258 10.64 -1.15 28.77
C LEU A 258 11.18 -0.38 30.00
N ARG A 259 10.76 0.87 30.22
CA ARG A 259 11.13 1.62 31.43
C ARG A 259 10.63 0.94 32.71
N ILE A 260 9.36 0.51 32.69
CA ILE A 260 8.78 -0.22 33.84
C ILE A 260 9.54 -1.54 34.08
N ALA A 261 9.89 -2.25 33.01
CA ALA A 261 10.69 -3.47 33.11
C ALA A 261 12.12 -3.21 33.62
N ILE A 262 12.76 -2.09 33.21
CA ILE A 262 14.05 -1.67 33.71
C ILE A 262 13.97 -1.40 35.21
N ASP A 263 13.01 -0.59 35.66
CA ASP A 263 12.81 -0.25 37.08
C ASP A 263 12.50 -1.50 37.92
N TYR A 264 11.83 -2.50 37.34
CA TYR A 264 11.51 -3.77 38.00
C TYR A 264 12.73 -4.70 38.11
N VAL A 265 13.60 -4.74 37.11
CA VAL A 265 14.77 -5.62 37.04
C VAL A 265 15.99 -5.00 37.71
N GLY A 266 16.27 -3.70 37.46
CA GLY A 266 17.45 -3.03 37.96
C GLY A 266 17.76 -1.71 37.25
N GLU A 267 18.96 -1.58 36.67
CA GLU A 267 19.40 -0.34 36.03
C GLU A 267 19.87 -0.57 34.59
N GLU A 268 19.56 0.40 33.71
CA GLU A 268 20.08 0.41 32.33
C GLU A 268 21.60 0.66 32.36
N CYS A 269 22.35 -0.15 31.63
CA CYS A 269 23.80 -0.04 31.55
C CYS A 269 24.27 0.00 30.09
N GLU A 270 25.38 0.74 29.86
CA GLU A 270 26.10 0.72 28.58
C GLU A 270 27.28 -0.24 28.69
N ASP A 271 27.31 -1.28 27.85
CA ASP A 271 28.43 -2.20 27.77
C ASP A 271 28.68 -2.67 26.34
N SER A 272 29.95 -2.91 26.03
CA SER A 272 30.41 -3.42 24.74
C SER A 272 30.38 -4.96 24.64
N LEU A 273 29.50 -5.63 25.39
CA LEU A 273 29.35 -7.08 25.31
C LEU A 273 29.11 -7.55 23.87
N LEU A 274 29.94 -8.48 23.43
CA LEU A 274 29.91 -9.02 22.07
C LEU A 274 28.55 -9.70 21.82
N ARG A 275 27.84 -9.21 20.81
CA ARG A 275 26.62 -9.80 20.29
C ARG A 275 26.95 -10.59 19.04
N ASP A 276 26.78 -11.89 19.04
CA ASP A 276 26.79 -12.69 17.81
C ASP A 276 25.40 -12.53 17.13
N ALA A 277 25.17 -11.31 16.56
CA ALA A 277 23.85 -10.84 16.19
C ALA A 277 23.26 -11.54 14.97
N GLU A 278 24.10 -12.06 14.04
CA GLU A 278 23.61 -12.58 12.77
C GLU A 278 23.23 -14.06 12.81
N ARG A 279 23.94 -14.88 13.59
CA ARG A 279 23.69 -16.32 13.68
C ARG A 279 22.51 -16.69 14.57
N GLU A 280 22.17 -15.82 15.51
CA GLU A 280 21.17 -16.07 16.54
C GLU A 280 19.85 -15.31 16.32
N ARG A 281 19.73 -14.58 15.22
CA ARG A 281 18.54 -13.81 14.86
C ARG A 281 18.08 -14.17 13.45
N ARG A 282 16.78 -14.45 13.31
CA ARG A 282 16.15 -14.67 11.99
C ARG A 282 14.88 -13.84 11.85
N LEU A 283 14.65 -13.38 10.64
CA LEU A 283 13.39 -12.82 10.21
C LEU A 283 12.61 -13.94 9.52
N LEU A 284 11.39 -14.23 9.97
CA LEU A 284 10.54 -15.27 9.40
C LEU A 284 9.23 -14.65 8.91
N LEU A 285 8.71 -15.15 7.78
CA LEU A 285 7.37 -14.80 7.31
C LEU A 285 6.38 -15.88 7.74
N VAL A 286 5.31 -15.44 8.37
CA VAL A 286 4.23 -16.33 8.79
C VAL A 286 3.38 -16.71 7.59
N THR A 287 3.39 -18.00 7.24
CA THR A 287 2.56 -18.56 6.16
C THR A 287 1.83 -19.84 6.57
N SER A 288 2.19 -20.40 7.74
CA SER A 288 1.58 -21.61 8.27
C SER A 288 0.24 -21.31 8.95
N LYS A 289 -0.74 -22.17 8.70
CA LYS A 289 -2.05 -22.11 9.36
C LYS A 289 -1.98 -22.54 10.84
N GLU A 290 -0.95 -23.28 11.23
CA GLU A 290 -0.76 -23.75 12.60
C GLU A 290 -0.39 -22.61 13.56
N VAL A 291 0.24 -21.55 13.03
CA VAL A 291 0.68 -20.39 13.81
C VAL A 291 -0.29 -19.20 13.62
N THR A 292 -0.93 -19.13 12.46
CA THR A 292 -1.84 -18.02 12.12
C THR A 292 -3.10 -18.04 12.97
N GLY A 293 -3.44 -16.91 13.58
CA GLY A 293 -4.63 -16.75 14.42
C GLY A 293 -4.41 -17.05 15.90
N HIS A 294 -3.26 -17.66 16.26
CA HIS A 294 -2.88 -17.94 17.65
C HIS A 294 -2.07 -16.80 18.25
N THR A 295 -2.18 -16.63 19.56
CA THR A 295 -1.34 -15.71 20.33
C THR A 295 0.03 -16.34 20.60
N LEU A 296 1.06 -15.50 20.81
CA LEU A 296 2.37 -15.99 21.20
C LEU A 296 2.37 -16.78 22.51
N LYS A 297 1.42 -16.49 23.41
CA LYS A 297 1.21 -17.25 24.64
C LYS A 297 0.69 -18.67 24.35
N GLU A 298 -0.20 -18.84 23.38
CA GLU A 298 -0.71 -20.15 22.95
C GLU A 298 0.35 -20.95 22.20
N ILE A 299 1.13 -20.31 21.33
CA ILE A 299 2.24 -20.94 20.58
C ILE A 299 3.38 -21.31 21.52
N ASN A 300 3.59 -20.52 22.57
CA ASN A 300 4.65 -20.66 23.57
C ASN A 300 6.06 -20.94 22.99
N PRO A 301 6.57 -20.06 22.09
CA PRO A 301 7.77 -20.36 21.30
C PRO A 301 9.03 -20.58 22.16
N LEU A 302 9.13 -19.95 23.33
CA LEU A 302 10.26 -20.12 24.23
C LEU A 302 10.29 -21.52 24.84
N ARG A 303 9.17 -21.99 25.38
CA ARG A 303 9.09 -23.26 26.09
C ARG A 303 9.10 -24.46 25.14
N GLU A 304 8.29 -24.40 24.07
CA GLU A 304 8.10 -25.53 23.16
C GLU A 304 9.22 -25.62 22.10
N HIS A 305 9.79 -24.47 21.71
CA HIS A 305 10.73 -24.42 20.60
C HIS A 305 12.10 -23.80 20.97
N GLY A 306 12.27 -23.27 22.19
CA GLY A 306 13.53 -22.65 22.63
C GLY A 306 13.92 -21.39 21.86
N VAL A 307 12.93 -20.66 21.32
CA VAL A 307 13.14 -19.43 20.56
C VAL A 307 12.24 -18.30 21.08
N ILE A 308 12.65 -17.07 20.86
CA ILE A 308 11.92 -15.87 21.32
C ILE A 308 11.52 -15.04 20.12
N VAL A 309 10.24 -14.69 20.03
CA VAL A 309 9.76 -13.69 19.07
C VAL A 309 9.91 -12.33 19.73
N THR A 310 10.74 -11.46 19.16
CA THR A 310 11.05 -10.13 19.75
C THR A 310 10.26 -9.01 19.11
N ARG A 311 9.98 -9.12 17.82
CA ARG A 311 9.26 -8.11 17.04
C ARG A 311 8.35 -8.77 16.02
N VAL A 312 7.24 -8.11 15.77
CA VAL A 312 6.34 -8.43 14.67
C VAL A 312 6.25 -7.21 13.77
N ARG A 313 6.50 -7.40 12.49
CA ARG A 313 6.23 -6.39 11.46
C ARG A 313 5.02 -6.83 10.66
N ARG A 314 3.93 -6.11 10.86
CA ARG A 314 2.67 -6.29 10.16
C ARG A 314 2.51 -5.14 9.17
N LEU A 315 2.55 -5.44 7.88
CA LEU A 315 2.55 -4.43 6.82
C LEU A 315 3.78 -3.51 6.93
N ASP A 316 3.60 -2.26 7.35
CA ASP A 316 4.65 -1.25 7.50
C ASP A 316 4.87 -0.85 8.97
N TYR A 317 4.11 -1.44 9.88
CA TYR A 317 4.19 -1.15 11.30
C TYR A 317 4.93 -2.27 12.02
N GLU A 318 6.04 -1.92 12.69
CA GLU A 318 6.82 -2.81 13.52
C GLU A 318 6.51 -2.56 14.99
N PHE A 319 6.18 -3.61 15.72
CA PHE A 319 5.90 -3.53 17.16
C PHE A 319 6.58 -4.66 17.93
N ALA A 320 6.80 -4.43 19.22
CA ALA A 320 7.37 -5.44 20.12
C ALA A 320 6.36 -6.58 20.30
N ALA A 321 6.86 -7.80 20.27
CA ALA A 321 6.06 -9.00 20.49
C ALA A 321 5.83 -9.19 21.99
N GLY A 322 4.58 -9.40 22.40
CA GLY A 322 4.18 -9.80 23.76
C GLY A 322 3.35 -11.07 23.74
N GLY A 323 3.14 -11.70 24.89
CA GLY A 323 2.40 -12.97 25.01
C GLY A 323 1.00 -12.93 24.39
N ASN A 324 0.29 -11.80 24.48
CA ASN A 324 -1.06 -11.61 23.92
C ASN A 324 -1.05 -11.21 22.44
N THR A 325 0.13 -11.05 21.82
CA THR A 325 0.24 -10.73 20.38
C THR A 325 -0.30 -11.89 19.56
N GLN A 326 -1.41 -11.67 18.85
CA GLN A 326 -1.95 -12.61 17.89
C GLN A 326 -1.16 -12.52 16.59
N ILE A 327 -0.68 -13.64 16.08
CA ILE A 327 0.10 -13.74 14.85
C ILE A 327 -0.84 -13.92 13.66
N GLU A 328 -0.66 -13.08 12.63
CA GLU A 328 -1.47 -13.11 11.41
C GLU A 328 -0.67 -13.63 10.22
N ASN A 329 -1.38 -14.15 9.22
CA ASN A 329 -0.77 -14.57 7.97
C ASN A 329 -0.13 -13.35 7.27
N GLY A 330 1.15 -13.50 6.86
CA GLY A 330 1.91 -12.42 6.25
C GLY A 330 2.69 -11.52 7.22
N ASP A 331 2.58 -11.76 8.53
CA ASP A 331 3.44 -11.11 9.51
C ASP A 331 4.90 -11.50 9.29
N GLN A 332 5.81 -10.53 9.39
CA GLN A 332 7.23 -10.78 9.49
C GLN A 332 7.64 -10.75 10.96
N ILE A 333 8.03 -11.89 11.50
CA ILE A 333 8.45 -12.00 12.90
C ILE A 333 9.98 -12.07 13.00
N THR A 334 10.53 -11.29 13.93
CA THR A 334 11.94 -11.36 14.31
C THR A 334 12.09 -12.35 15.44
N VAL A 335 12.81 -13.43 15.19
CA VAL A 335 13.01 -14.53 16.14
C VAL A 335 14.47 -14.61 16.53
N VAL A 336 14.73 -14.85 17.82
CA VAL A 336 16.06 -15.00 18.43
C VAL A 336 16.11 -16.37 19.10
N GLY A 337 17.21 -17.09 18.89
CA GLY A 337 17.43 -18.40 19.49
C GLY A 337 18.63 -19.12 18.91
N PRO A 338 18.98 -20.32 19.45
CA PRO A 338 20.05 -21.15 18.88
C PRO A 338 19.78 -21.51 17.42
N PRO A 339 20.83 -21.62 16.56
CA PRO A 339 20.66 -21.85 15.11
C PRO A 339 19.80 -23.06 14.76
N ASP A 340 19.95 -24.17 15.51
CA ASP A 340 19.19 -25.40 15.28
C ASP A 340 17.69 -25.23 15.61
N ARG A 341 17.40 -24.53 16.70
CA ARG A 341 16.03 -24.21 17.12
C ARG A 341 15.36 -23.23 16.18
N LEU A 342 16.10 -22.22 15.72
CA LEU A 342 15.62 -21.30 14.69
C LEU A 342 15.29 -22.02 13.40
N GLN A 343 16.04 -23.08 13.04
CA GLN A 343 15.75 -23.90 11.88
C GLN A 343 14.39 -24.62 12.04
N GLN A 344 14.21 -25.36 13.13
CA GLN A 344 12.97 -26.10 13.42
C GLN A 344 11.76 -25.16 13.48
N PHE A 345 11.89 -24.03 14.17
CA PHE A 345 10.82 -23.05 14.27
C PHE A 345 10.47 -22.40 12.93
N SER A 346 11.46 -22.22 12.03
CA SER A 346 11.21 -21.70 10.69
C SER A 346 10.35 -22.65 9.84
N GLU A 347 10.47 -23.95 10.04
CA GLU A 347 9.66 -24.97 9.36
C GLU A 347 8.19 -24.95 9.85
N LEU A 348 7.99 -24.70 11.14
CA LEU A 348 6.65 -24.54 11.74
C LEU A 348 5.97 -23.26 11.26
N VAL A 349 6.68 -22.13 11.24
CA VAL A 349 6.13 -20.80 10.90
C VAL A 349 5.85 -20.65 9.41
N GLY A 350 6.64 -21.31 8.56
CA GLY A 350 6.37 -21.37 7.14
C GLY A 350 7.54 -21.11 6.21
N HIS A 351 8.23 -19.97 6.18
CA HIS A 351 9.31 -19.73 5.20
C HIS A 351 10.43 -18.84 5.74
N ARG A 352 11.67 -19.17 5.32
CA ARG A 352 12.85 -18.36 5.59
C ARG A 352 12.90 -17.13 4.68
N PRO A 353 13.35 -15.96 5.17
CA PRO A 353 13.54 -14.76 4.34
C PRO A 353 14.55 -14.92 3.19
N ASN A 354 15.52 -15.84 3.28
CA ASN A 354 16.50 -16.05 2.21
C ASN A 354 15.89 -16.62 0.91
N THR A 355 14.73 -17.30 1.00
CA THR A 355 13.94 -17.72 -0.18
C THR A 355 12.89 -16.66 -0.56
N ILE A 356 12.60 -15.71 0.32
CA ILE A 356 11.62 -14.62 0.13
C ILE A 356 12.30 -13.37 -0.47
N GLY A 357 13.63 -13.25 -0.33
CA GLY A 357 14.40 -12.17 -0.99
C GLY A 357 14.43 -12.31 -2.50
N GLU A 358 14.20 -13.52 -3.03
CA GLU A 358 14.14 -13.78 -4.46
C GLU A 358 12.70 -13.69 -4.95
N THR A 359 12.48 -12.86 -5.98
CA THR A 359 11.18 -12.82 -6.66
C THR A 359 11.01 -14.11 -7.45
N ASP A 360 10.00 -14.89 -7.10
CA ASP A 360 9.64 -16.09 -7.87
C ASP A 360 9.03 -15.69 -9.22
N ILE A 361 9.88 -15.60 -10.23
CA ILE A 361 9.49 -15.23 -11.60
C ILE A 361 8.51 -16.27 -12.17
N ILE A 362 8.59 -17.53 -11.78
CA ILE A 362 7.67 -18.58 -12.22
C ILE A 362 6.26 -18.27 -11.72
N SER A 363 6.12 -18.02 -10.41
CA SER A 363 4.84 -17.66 -9.80
C SER A 363 4.28 -16.35 -10.36
N LEU A 364 5.14 -15.33 -10.57
CA LEU A 364 4.76 -14.07 -11.21
C LEU A 364 4.20 -14.31 -12.63
N SER A 365 4.92 -15.09 -13.45
CA SER A 365 4.53 -15.37 -14.83
C SER A 365 3.22 -16.17 -14.91
N ILE A 366 3.08 -17.19 -14.07
CA ILE A 366 1.85 -18.00 -14.00
C ILE A 366 0.69 -17.12 -13.49
N GLY A 367 0.91 -16.29 -12.47
CA GLY A 367 -0.10 -15.38 -11.94
C GLY A 367 -0.59 -14.38 -13.00
N LEU A 368 0.32 -13.82 -13.79
CA LEU A 368 -0.02 -12.94 -14.92
C LEU A 368 -0.80 -13.69 -16.00
N ALA A 369 -0.35 -14.90 -16.38
CA ALA A 369 -1.04 -15.72 -17.37
C ALA A 369 -2.47 -16.08 -16.93
N LEU A 370 -2.64 -16.51 -15.68
CA LEU A 370 -3.97 -16.75 -15.10
C LEU A 370 -4.82 -15.48 -15.06
N GLY A 371 -4.20 -14.33 -14.78
CA GLY A 371 -4.85 -13.03 -14.83
C GLY A 371 -5.38 -12.69 -16.22
N ILE A 372 -4.57 -12.88 -17.25
CA ILE A 372 -4.97 -12.68 -18.65
C ILE A 372 -6.13 -13.62 -19.00
N LEU A 373 -6.02 -14.90 -18.67
CA LEU A 373 -7.08 -15.89 -18.91
C LEU A 373 -8.39 -15.50 -18.23
N LEU A 374 -8.35 -15.10 -16.95
CA LEU A 374 -9.53 -14.64 -16.23
C LEU A 374 -10.09 -13.34 -16.84
N GLY A 375 -9.21 -12.45 -17.30
CA GLY A 375 -9.58 -11.22 -17.99
C GLY A 375 -10.36 -11.43 -19.27
N MET A 376 -10.12 -12.55 -19.96
CA MET A 376 -10.81 -12.91 -21.22
C MET A 376 -12.17 -13.59 -21.01
N VAL A 377 -12.50 -14.00 -19.77
CA VAL A 377 -13.79 -14.67 -19.47
C VAL A 377 -14.92 -13.66 -19.61
N PRO A 378 -15.92 -13.93 -20.50
CA PRO A 378 -17.08 -13.06 -20.62
C PRO A 378 -18.08 -13.31 -19.49
N PHE A 379 -18.48 -12.26 -18.79
CA PHE A 379 -19.53 -12.29 -17.77
C PHE A 379 -20.82 -11.75 -18.39
N ALA A 380 -21.85 -12.59 -18.48
CA ALA A 380 -23.16 -12.16 -18.96
C ALA A 380 -23.91 -11.46 -17.82
N LEU A 381 -24.20 -10.16 -17.97
CA LEU A 381 -25.11 -9.45 -17.08
C LEU A 381 -26.50 -9.40 -17.71
N PRO A 382 -27.59 -9.59 -16.93
CA PRO A 382 -28.95 -9.51 -17.46
C PRO A 382 -29.20 -8.14 -18.12
N GLY A 383 -29.49 -8.15 -19.43
CA GLY A 383 -29.83 -6.92 -20.17
C GLY A 383 -28.64 -6.16 -20.78
N SER A 384 -27.43 -6.68 -20.75
CA SER A 384 -26.25 -6.06 -21.38
C SER A 384 -25.45 -7.05 -22.23
N SER A 385 -24.61 -6.54 -23.15
CA SER A 385 -23.57 -7.33 -23.82
C SER A 385 -22.59 -7.91 -22.81
N ALA A 386 -22.00 -9.09 -23.10
CA ALA A 386 -21.06 -9.74 -22.21
C ALA A 386 -19.86 -8.81 -21.90
N ILE A 387 -19.62 -8.56 -20.61
CA ILE A 387 -18.52 -7.71 -20.13
C ILE A 387 -17.36 -8.62 -19.73
N THR A 388 -16.13 -8.29 -20.17
CA THR A 388 -14.89 -8.95 -19.73
C THR A 388 -14.17 -8.11 -18.69
N LEU A 389 -13.39 -8.73 -17.79
CA LEU A 389 -12.52 -8.00 -16.87
C LEU A 389 -11.33 -7.33 -17.58
N GLY A 390 -10.92 -7.88 -18.74
CA GLY A 390 -9.82 -7.35 -19.56
C GLY A 390 -8.44 -7.55 -18.96
N LEU A 391 -7.42 -6.98 -19.64
CA LEU A 391 -6.01 -7.09 -19.25
C LEU A 391 -5.67 -6.31 -17.97
N ALA A 392 -6.49 -5.34 -17.55
CA ALA A 392 -6.32 -4.65 -16.27
C ALA A 392 -7.03 -5.40 -15.13
N GLY A 393 -8.31 -5.76 -15.33
CA GLY A 393 -9.14 -6.35 -14.28
C GLY A 393 -8.77 -7.77 -13.92
N GLY A 394 -8.46 -8.62 -14.92
CA GLY A 394 -8.10 -10.02 -14.69
C GLY A 394 -6.86 -10.19 -13.84
N PRO A 395 -5.69 -9.62 -14.21
CA PRO A 395 -4.48 -9.66 -13.39
C PRO A 395 -4.65 -9.03 -12.01
N LEU A 396 -5.43 -7.96 -11.90
CA LEU A 396 -5.77 -7.35 -10.61
C LEU A 396 -6.49 -8.35 -9.70
N MET A 397 -7.50 -9.06 -10.22
CA MET A 397 -8.28 -10.03 -9.44
C MET A 397 -7.45 -11.25 -9.04
N VAL A 398 -6.67 -11.82 -9.96
CA VAL A 398 -5.78 -12.93 -9.64
C VAL A 398 -4.71 -12.51 -8.64
N GLY A 399 -4.12 -11.33 -8.80
CA GLY A 399 -3.18 -10.77 -7.84
C GLY A 399 -3.80 -10.58 -6.46
N LEU A 400 -5.05 -10.12 -6.38
CA LEU A 400 -5.80 -9.93 -5.13
C LEU A 400 -6.04 -11.28 -4.41
N ILE A 401 -6.42 -12.31 -5.14
CA ILE A 401 -6.65 -13.67 -4.61
C ILE A 401 -5.32 -14.26 -4.12
N LEU A 402 -4.28 -14.26 -4.96
CA LEU A 402 -2.97 -14.80 -4.59
C LEU A 402 -2.34 -14.04 -3.43
N GLY A 403 -2.46 -12.70 -3.41
CA GLY A 403 -1.99 -11.86 -2.31
C GLY A 403 -2.70 -12.13 -0.99
N HIS A 404 -3.98 -12.54 -1.03
CA HIS A 404 -4.72 -12.94 0.17
C HIS A 404 -4.26 -14.29 0.73
N PHE A 405 -4.20 -15.29 -0.14
CA PHE A 405 -3.85 -16.65 0.30
C PHE A 405 -2.34 -16.84 0.52
N GLY A 406 -1.50 -15.92 0.04
CA GLY A 406 -0.04 -15.98 0.13
C GLY A 406 0.57 -17.12 -0.71
N LYS A 407 -0.10 -18.28 -0.80
CA LYS A 407 0.29 -19.42 -1.62
C LYS A 407 -0.94 -20.23 -2.03
N VAL A 408 -1.02 -20.60 -3.30
CA VAL A 408 -2.07 -21.48 -3.84
C VAL A 408 -1.39 -22.63 -4.59
N GLY A 409 -1.37 -23.81 -3.99
CA GLY A 409 -0.61 -24.95 -4.52
C GLY A 409 0.90 -24.68 -4.54
N LYS A 410 1.49 -24.69 -5.75
CA LYS A 410 2.90 -24.36 -5.96
C LYS A 410 3.15 -22.89 -6.32
N ILE A 411 2.09 -22.10 -6.55
CA ILE A 411 2.18 -20.69 -6.93
C ILE A 411 2.22 -19.82 -5.69
N THR A 412 3.24 -18.98 -5.57
CA THR A 412 3.42 -18.05 -4.46
C THR A 412 2.79 -16.71 -4.80
N GLY A 413 1.81 -16.28 -4.01
CA GLY A 413 1.20 -14.93 -4.10
C GLY A 413 2.00 -13.85 -3.39
N PHE A 414 3.22 -14.18 -2.98
CA PHE A 414 4.11 -13.26 -2.27
C PHE A 414 5.16 -12.70 -3.24
N ILE A 415 5.21 -11.37 -3.33
CA ILE A 415 6.29 -10.62 -3.98
C ILE A 415 6.90 -9.72 -2.91
N PRO A 416 8.24 -9.75 -2.69
CA PRO A 416 8.90 -8.84 -1.76
C PRO A 416 8.48 -7.39 -2.01
N ARG A 417 8.19 -6.65 -0.96
CA ARG A 417 7.64 -5.28 -1.08
C ARG A 417 8.47 -4.37 -1.99
N PRO A 418 9.82 -4.31 -1.86
CA PRO A 418 10.62 -3.46 -2.74
C PRO A 418 10.46 -3.83 -4.22
N THR A 419 10.48 -5.13 -4.53
CA THR A 419 10.31 -5.66 -5.90
C THR A 419 8.90 -5.37 -6.42
N ARG A 420 7.88 -5.59 -5.59
CA ARG A 420 6.48 -5.31 -5.95
C ARG A 420 6.26 -3.84 -6.24
N LEU A 421 6.78 -2.93 -5.40
CA LEU A 421 6.67 -1.49 -5.63
C LEU A 421 7.43 -1.07 -6.88
N LEU A 422 8.63 -1.61 -7.11
CA LEU A 422 9.40 -1.34 -8.33
C LEU A 422 8.62 -1.78 -9.59
N LEU A 423 8.12 -3.01 -9.62
CA LEU A 423 7.34 -3.53 -10.76
C LEU A 423 6.03 -2.75 -10.95
N GLN A 424 5.37 -2.35 -9.87
CA GLN A 424 4.16 -1.54 -9.90
C GLN A 424 4.43 -0.15 -10.49
N GLU A 425 5.45 0.57 -10.00
CA GLU A 425 5.80 1.90 -10.48
C GLU A 425 6.35 1.88 -11.90
N PHE A 426 7.21 0.93 -12.21
CA PHE A 426 7.75 0.76 -13.56
C PHE A 426 6.66 0.39 -14.56
N GLY A 427 5.79 -0.57 -14.20
CA GLY A 427 4.65 -0.95 -15.02
C GLY A 427 3.69 0.23 -15.26
N LEU A 428 3.39 1.00 -14.21
CA LEU A 428 2.59 2.21 -14.33
C LEU A 428 3.22 3.24 -15.26
N ALA A 429 4.52 3.50 -15.13
CA ALA A 429 5.25 4.45 -15.96
C ALA A 429 5.24 4.03 -17.44
N LEU A 430 5.46 2.74 -17.74
CA LEU A 430 5.35 2.20 -19.11
C LEU A 430 3.95 2.39 -19.70
N PHE A 431 2.91 2.10 -18.91
CA PHE A 431 1.53 2.29 -19.33
C PHE A 431 1.23 3.76 -19.62
N LEU A 432 1.61 4.67 -18.70
CA LEU A 432 1.36 6.11 -18.83
C LEU A 432 2.15 6.72 -20.00
N ALA A 433 3.37 6.26 -20.27
CA ALA A 433 4.14 6.69 -21.43
C ALA A 433 3.42 6.34 -22.74
N SER A 434 2.97 5.08 -22.89
CA SER A 434 2.25 4.63 -24.07
C SER A 434 0.88 5.33 -24.23
N ALA A 435 0.12 5.45 -23.14
CA ALA A 435 -1.17 6.12 -23.12
C ALA A 435 -1.02 7.62 -23.45
N GLY A 436 -0.04 8.30 -22.84
CA GLY A 436 0.23 9.72 -23.08
C GLY A 436 0.61 10.02 -24.53
N ILE A 437 1.45 9.20 -25.16
CA ILE A 437 1.79 9.34 -26.59
C ILE A 437 0.52 9.27 -27.45
N LYS A 438 -0.37 8.31 -27.18
CA LYS A 438 -1.64 8.18 -27.92
C LYS A 438 -2.57 9.37 -27.69
N GLY A 439 -2.65 9.88 -26.46
CA GLY A 439 -3.48 11.03 -26.10
C GLY A 439 -2.95 12.36 -26.63
N GLY A 440 -1.63 12.45 -26.87
CA GLY A 440 -0.97 13.71 -27.25
C GLY A 440 -1.43 14.30 -28.57
N ALA A 441 -1.87 13.46 -29.51
CA ALA A 441 -2.27 13.91 -30.85
C ALA A 441 -3.41 14.96 -30.81
N ASN A 442 -4.40 14.80 -29.94
CA ASN A 442 -5.62 15.63 -29.89
C ASN A 442 -5.65 16.61 -28.71
N ILE A 443 -4.61 16.65 -27.86
CA ILE A 443 -4.67 17.40 -26.59
C ILE A 443 -4.88 18.90 -26.79
N VAL A 444 -4.16 19.52 -27.74
CA VAL A 444 -4.23 20.98 -27.95
C VAL A 444 -5.59 21.37 -28.51
N GLU A 445 -6.13 20.64 -29.47
CA GLU A 445 -7.44 20.88 -30.05
C GLU A 445 -8.55 20.76 -28.98
N THR A 446 -8.50 19.68 -28.17
CA THR A 446 -9.47 19.47 -27.08
C THR A 446 -9.40 20.57 -26.03
N LEU A 447 -8.19 21.01 -25.65
CA LEU A 447 -8.02 22.10 -24.68
C LEU A 447 -8.53 23.45 -25.23
N MET A 448 -8.30 23.74 -26.50
CA MET A 448 -8.73 24.99 -27.10
C MET A 448 -10.25 25.05 -27.29
N THR A 449 -10.87 23.92 -27.61
CA THR A 449 -12.32 23.87 -27.90
C THR A 449 -13.17 23.70 -26.64
N GLN A 450 -12.76 22.87 -25.69
CA GLN A 450 -13.56 22.48 -24.54
C GLN A 450 -12.85 22.65 -23.18
N GLY A 451 -11.66 23.23 -23.11
CA GLY A 451 -10.81 23.22 -21.93
C GLY A 451 -11.49 23.71 -20.65
N TRP A 452 -12.21 24.84 -20.71
CA TRP A 452 -12.95 25.39 -19.55
C TRP A 452 -14.10 24.50 -19.09
N THR A 453 -14.82 23.90 -20.04
CA THR A 453 -15.90 22.96 -19.75
C THR A 453 -15.39 21.70 -19.06
N LEU A 454 -14.27 21.14 -19.56
CA LEU A 454 -13.65 19.96 -19.01
C LEU A 454 -13.04 20.21 -17.61
N LEU A 455 -12.50 21.42 -17.39
CA LEU A 455 -12.03 21.82 -16.06
C LEU A 455 -13.18 21.90 -15.07
N ALA A 456 -14.29 22.59 -15.44
CA ALA A 456 -15.48 22.69 -14.58
C ALA A 456 -16.08 21.31 -14.30
N ALA A 457 -16.15 20.46 -15.32
CA ALA A 457 -16.59 19.08 -15.23
C ALA A 457 -15.72 18.27 -14.25
N GLY A 458 -14.39 18.32 -14.40
CA GLY A 458 -13.45 17.61 -13.53
C GLY A 458 -13.56 18.06 -12.06
N VAL A 459 -13.71 19.37 -11.83
CA VAL A 459 -13.93 19.92 -10.47
C VAL A 459 -15.23 19.41 -9.86
N LEU A 460 -16.33 19.38 -10.60
CA LEU A 460 -17.59 18.86 -10.10
C LEU A 460 -17.51 17.37 -9.77
N ILE A 461 -16.87 16.56 -10.63
CA ILE A 461 -16.70 15.11 -10.45
C ILE A 461 -15.88 14.78 -9.20
N VAL A 462 -14.95 15.64 -8.77
CA VAL A 462 -14.16 15.42 -7.55
C VAL A 462 -14.79 16.02 -6.31
N VAL A 463 -15.31 17.26 -6.37
CA VAL A 463 -15.77 18.00 -5.19
C VAL A 463 -17.08 17.42 -4.64
N LEU A 464 -18.00 17.03 -5.51
CA LEU A 464 -19.31 16.54 -5.07
C LEU A 464 -19.19 15.21 -4.28
N PRO A 465 -18.47 14.18 -4.75
CA PRO A 465 -18.23 12.98 -3.94
C PRO A 465 -17.54 13.26 -2.61
N LEU A 466 -16.57 14.19 -2.56
CA LEU A 466 -15.86 14.54 -1.32
C LEU A 466 -16.79 15.14 -0.26
N ILE A 467 -17.66 16.08 -0.66
CA ILE A 467 -18.62 16.71 0.25
C ILE A 467 -19.63 15.68 0.76
N LEU A 468 -20.19 14.88 -0.15
CA LEU A 468 -21.20 13.87 0.20
C LEU A 468 -20.59 12.73 1.03
N ALA A 469 -19.34 12.34 0.76
CA ALA A 469 -18.59 11.38 1.57
C ALA A 469 -18.45 11.87 3.02
N TYR A 470 -18.09 13.15 3.21
CA TYR A 470 -17.99 13.73 4.55
C TYR A 470 -19.33 13.70 5.31
N ILE A 471 -20.42 14.11 4.64
CA ILE A 471 -21.77 14.10 5.22
C ILE A 471 -22.18 12.67 5.61
N LEU A 472 -21.91 11.69 4.72
CA LEU A 472 -22.19 10.29 4.96
C LEU A 472 -21.43 9.75 6.16
N CYS A 473 -20.12 10.02 6.23
CA CYS A 473 -19.28 9.59 7.33
C CYS A 473 -19.78 10.09 8.68
N ARG A 474 -20.15 11.38 8.74
CA ARG A 474 -20.58 12.01 10.00
C ARG A 474 -22.00 11.61 10.42
N LYS A 475 -22.96 11.58 9.49
CA LYS A 475 -24.39 11.36 9.84
C LYS A 475 -24.76 9.87 9.93
N PHE A 476 -24.23 9.04 9.04
CA PHE A 476 -24.69 7.66 8.87
C PHE A 476 -23.67 6.62 9.32
N LEU A 477 -22.40 6.79 9.00
CA LEU A 477 -21.38 5.79 9.31
C LEU A 477 -20.74 5.99 10.70
N LYS A 478 -20.96 7.15 11.33
CA LYS A 478 -20.42 7.53 12.66
C LYS A 478 -18.90 7.36 12.76
N LEU A 479 -18.19 7.56 11.65
CA LEU A 479 -16.74 7.50 11.61
C LEU A 479 -16.14 8.72 12.32
N ASN A 480 -15.03 8.51 13.03
CA ASN A 480 -14.27 9.63 13.57
C ASN A 480 -13.56 10.42 12.45
N LEU A 481 -12.99 11.59 12.79
CA LEU A 481 -12.38 12.46 11.78
C LEU A 481 -11.20 11.79 11.06
N LEU A 482 -10.32 11.09 11.78
CA LEU A 482 -9.17 10.41 11.18
C LEU A 482 -9.58 9.25 10.26
N GLN A 483 -10.60 8.47 10.66
CA GLN A 483 -11.20 7.43 9.81
C GLN A 483 -11.86 8.02 8.57
N THR A 484 -12.55 9.17 8.72
CA THR A 484 -13.18 9.87 7.60
C THR A 484 -12.14 10.36 6.60
N LEU A 485 -11.09 11.04 7.07
CA LEU A 485 -10.03 11.55 6.21
C LEU A 485 -9.28 10.43 5.50
N GLY A 486 -8.80 9.41 6.25
CA GLY A 486 -8.08 8.28 5.69
C GLY A 486 -8.95 7.43 4.76
N GLY A 487 -10.20 7.14 5.16
CA GLY A 487 -11.16 6.38 4.37
C GLY A 487 -11.53 7.10 3.06
N THR A 488 -11.72 8.42 3.09
CA THR A 488 -11.99 9.23 1.88
C THR A 488 -10.78 9.23 0.94
N CYS A 489 -9.54 9.36 1.46
CA CYS A 489 -8.34 9.21 0.63
C CYS A 489 -8.24 7.83 -0.02
N GLY A 490 -8.61 6.76 0.71
CA GLY A 490 -8.66 5.40 0.18
C GLY A 490 -9.75 5.23 -0.88
N ALA A 491 -10.95 5.76 -0.61
CA ALA A 491 -12.09 5.73 -1.54
C ALA A 491 -11.82 6.54 -2.83
N MET A 492 -10.98 7.57 -2.77
CA MET A 492 -10.52 8.38 -3.92
C MET A 492 -9.20 7.86 -4.51
N THR A 493 -8.64 6.77 -4.00
CA THR A 493 -7.33 6.20 -4.37
C THR A 493 -6.15 7.18 -4.31
N SER A 494 -6.27 8.26 -3.50
CA SER A 494 -5.30 9.36 -3.44
C SER A 494 -4.21 9.16 -2.38
N THR A 495 -3.09 8.57 -2.77
CA THR A 495 -1.90 8.42 -1.91
C THR A 495 -1.26 9.77 -1.53
N PRO A 496 -1.18 10.81 -2.40
CA PRO A 496 -0.65 12.10 -2.01
C PRO A 496 -1.41 12.75 -0.84
N ALA A 497 -2.75 12.64 -0.84
CA ALA A 497 -3.56 13.18 0.24
C ALA A 497 -3.36 12.41 1.56
N LEU A 498 -3.16 11.09 1.50
CA LEU A 498 -2.79 10.29 2.67
C LEU A 498 -1.46 10.75 3.27
N GLY A 499 -0.45 11.02 2.42
CA GLY A 499 0.84 11.54 2.86
C GLY A 499 0.71 12.85 3.65
N VAL A 500 -0.16 13.74 3.20
CA VAL A 500 -0.45 15.02 3.88
C VAL A 500 -1.11 14.82 5.24
N ILE A 501 -2.02 13.84 5.38
CA ILE A 501 -2.62 13.54 6.69
C ILE A 501 -1.56 12.94 7.62
N SER A 502 -0.81 11.95 7.12
CA SER A 502 0.22 11.26 7.91
C SER A 502 1.36 12.18 8.39
N SER A 503 1.57 13.32 7.71
CA SER A 503 2.52 14.35 8.20
C SER A 503 1.96 15.24 9.30
N LYS A 504 0.64 15.20 9.57
CA LYS A 504 -0.04 16.05 10.57
C LYS A 504 -0.55 15.30 11.79
N THR A 505 -0.58 14.01 11.76
CA THR A 505 -0.92 13.15 12.89
C THR A 505 -0.05 11.91 12.84
N GLU A 506 0.32 11.45 13.99
CA GLU A 506 1.13 10.26 14.16
C GLU A 506 0.24 9.01 14.39
N SER A 507 -1.07 9.23 14.52
CA SER A 507 -2.04 8.14 14.61
C SER A 507 -2.01 7.22 13.37
N PRO A 508 -1.97 5.88 13.52
CA PRO A 508 -2.03 4.95 12.41
C PRO A 508 -3.43 4.87 11.76
N VAL A 509 -4.44 5.45 12.41
CA VAL A 509 -5.85 5.37 11.98
C VAL A 509 -6.09 5.82 10.53
N PRO A 510 -5.54 6.94 10.03
CA PRO A 510 -5.72 7.32 8.63
C PRO A 510 -5.16 6.30 7.65
N VAL A 511 -3.98 5.75 7.94
CA VAL A 511 -3.32 4.74 7.08
C VAL A 511 -4.12 3.44 7.05
N ILE A 512 -4.61 2.99 8.21
CA ILE A 512 -5.45 1.79 8.32
C ILE A 512 -6.77 2.00 7.57
N SER A 513 -7.42 3.15 7.75
CA SER A 513 -8.68 3.47 7.08
C SER A 513 -8.53 3.58 5.56
N TYR A 514 -7.46 4.21 5.11
CA TYR A 514 -7.08 4.23 3.69
C TYR A 514 -6.94 2.82 3.13
N ALA A 515 -6.13 2.00 3.80
CA ALA A 515 -5.84 0.65 3.37
C ALA A 515 -7.07 -0.27 3.32
N THR A 516 -8.08 0.02 4.16
CA THR A 516 -9.35 -0.71 4.20
C THR A 516 -10.29 -0.28 3.08
N ALA A 517 -10.39 1.02 2.79
CA ALA A 517 -11.27 1.57 1.76
C ALA A 517 -10.72 1.36 0.33
N TYR A 518 -9.40 1.47 0.16
CA TYR A 518 -8.71 1.49 -1.12
C TYR A 518 -9.00 0.29 -2.04
N PRO A 519 -8.94 -0.99 -1.60
CA PRO A 519 -9.13 -2.12 -2.52
C PRO A 519 -10.54 -2.19 -3.11
N ALA A 520 -11.55 -1.88 -2.32
CA ALA A 520 -12.94 -1.85 -2.78
C ALA A 520 -13.16 -0.72 -3.80
N ALA A 521 -12.65 0.49 -3.50
CA ALA A 521 -12.73 1.62 -4.41
C ALA A 521 -12.05 1.31 -5.75
N LEU A 522 -10.88 0.71 -5.71
CA LEU A 522 -10.10 0.36 -6.88
C LEU A 522 -10.87 -0.58 -7.82
N ILE A 523 -11.46 -1.65 -7.30
CA ILE A 523 -12.26 -2.61 -8.07
C ILE A 523 -13.50 -1.90 -8.65
N LEU A 524 -14.22 -1.16 -7.82
CA LEU A 524 -15.43 -0.47 -8.26
C LEU A 524 -15.13 0.58 -9.33
N MET A 525 -14.10 1.41 -9.16
CA MET A 525 -13.70 2.40 -10.16
C MET A 525 -13.33 1.76 -11.51
N THR A 526 -12.66 0.60 -11.47
CA THR A 526 -12.33 -0.16 -12.69
C THR A 526 -13.59 -0.60 -13.44
N ILE A 527 -14.60 -1.10 -12.72
CA ILE A 527 -15.88 -1.53 -13.29
C ILE A 527 -16.67 -0.33 -13.82
N PHE A 528 -16.84 0.72 -13.01
CA PHE A 528 -17.63 1.88 -13.38
C PHE A 528 -17.00 2.71 -14.49
N ALA A 529 -15.67 2.80 -14.57
CA ALA A 529 -15.01 3.45 -15.69
C ALA A 529 -15.30 2.73 -17.01
N LYS A 530 -15.27 1.39 -17.04
CA LYS A 530 -15.73 0.61 -18.21
C LYS A 530 -17.18 0.88 -18.54
N MET A 531 -18.07 0.91 -17.54
CA MET A 531 -19.50 1.21 -17.76
C MET A 531 -19.70 2.59 -18.40
N ILE A 532 -19.01 3.63 -17.90
CA ILE A 532 -19.12 4.99 -18.45
C ILE A 532 -18.77 5.00 -19.94
N VAL A 533 -17.60 4.46 -20.31
CA VAL A 533 -17.13 4.51 -21.70
C VAL A 533 -17.87 3.54 -22.64
N SER A 534 -18.56 2.53 -22.09
CA SER A 534 -19.39 1.61 -22.88
C SER A 534 -20.83 2.12 -23.06
N THR A 535 -21.14 3.29 -22.55
CA THR A 535 -22.48 3.93 -22.75
C THR A 535 -22.54 4.46 -24.18
N PRO A 536 -23.60 4.10 -24.94
CA PRO A 536 -23.72 4.48 -26.33
C PRO A 536 -23.92 5.99 -26.56
#